data_d13ce6e303bb7f94ecafee057941b8c8
#
_entry.id   d13ce6e303bb7f94ecafee057941b8c8
#
_cell.length_a   1.000
_cell.length_b   1.000
_cell.length_c   1.000
_cell.angle_alpha   90.00
_cell.angle_beta   90.00
_cell.angle_gamma   90.00
#
_symmetry.space_group_name_H-M   'P 1'
#
loop_
_entity.id
_entity.type
_entity.pdbx_description
1 polymer ?
#
loop_
_entity_poly.entity_id
_entity_poly.type
_entity_poly.pdbx_seq_one_letter_code
_entity_poly.pdbx_strand_id
1 'polypeptide(L)'
;MSAPWQKDGYEAVIGLEIHVQLNTASKMFCSCPNRYGDEPNTNVCMVCLAHPGALPVANAEAVRQSARVGLALGCRIPDTSEFSRKQYFYPDSPKAYQISQYDQPLCAEGVFHVPGEGAFTVGITRAHLEEDAAKMIHAGGDGGRISGSAGSVVDFNRVGTPLLEIVTEPDIRSPEDARRFLTLLRATVIAIGASECDMEKGSLRADANVSI
;
A
#
# COMPACT_ATOMS: atom_id res chain seq x y z
N MET A 1 -10.06 -29.47 21.07
CA MET A 1 -8.66 -29.32 20.68
C MET A 1 -8.42 -27.83 20.54
N SER A 2 -7.48 -27.24 21.26
CA SER A 2 -7.09 -25.82 21.08
C SER A 2 -6.62 -25.62 19.64
N ALA A 3 -6.97 -24.50 19.03
CA ALA A 3 -6.46 -24.16 17.70
C ALA A 3 -4.92 -24.15 17.75
N PRO A 4 -4.23 -24.53 16.66
CA PRO A 4 -2.76 -24.61 16.64
C PRO A 4 -2.06 -23.26 16.91
N TRP A 5 -2.81 -22.16 16.90
CA TRP A 5 -2.38 -20.79 17.17
C TRP A 5 -2.56 -20.38 18.65
N GLN A 6 -3.11 -21.28 19.47
CA GLN A 6 -3.23 -21.13 20.91
C GLN A 6 -2.39 -22.23 21.58
N LYS A 7 -1.30 -21.87 22.20
CA LYS A 7 -0.39 -22.80 22.87
C LYS A 7 0.08 -22.22 24.21
N ASP A 8 0.05 -23.04 25.24
CA ASP A 8 0.57 -22.70 26.56
C ASP A 8 -0.02 -21.42 27.18
N GLY A 9 -1.28 -21.10 26.85
CA GLY A 9 -1.96 -19.88 27.32
C GLY A 9 -1.70 -18.63 26.48
N TYR A 10 -0.91 -18.74 25.41
CA TYR A 10 -0.67 -17.67 24.45
C TYR A 10 -1.62 -17.78 23.24
N GLU A 11 -1.98 -16.64 22.68
CA GLU A 11 -2.81 -16.53 21.47
C GLU A 11 -2.10 -15.65 20.44
N ALA A 12 -2.09 -16.09 19.18
CA ALA A 12 -1.57 -15.27 18.10
C ALA A 12 -2.49 -14.07 17.84
N VAL A 13 -1.88 -12.88 17.75
CA VAL A 13 -2.55 -11.61 17.45
C VAL A 13 -1.91 -11.05 16.18
N ILE A 14 -2.72 -10.83 15.13
CA ILE A 14 -2.25 -10.47 13.80
C ILE A 14 -2.91 -9.17 13.35
N GLY A 15 -2.09 -8.19 13.00
CA GLY A 15 -2.46 -6.99 12.27
C GLY A 15 -1.84 -7.01 10.87
N LEU A 16 -2.47 -6.35 9.91
CA LEU A 16 -2.00 -6.29 8.53
C LEU A 16 -1.82 -4.85 8.07
N GLU A 17 -0.74 -4.60 7.34
CA GLU A 17 -0.51 -3.39 6.56
C GLU A 17 -0.54 -3.78 5.07
N ILE A 18 -1.50 -3.24 4.32
CA ILE A 18 -1.74 -3.65 2.95
C ILE A 18 -1.56 -2.44 2.03
N HIS A 19 -0.65 -2.56 1.06
CA HIS A 19 -0.38 -1.57 0.04
C HIS A 19 -1.04 -1.95 -1.28
N VAL A 20 -1.86 -1.05 -1.80
CA VAL A 20 -2.60 -1.21 -3.06
C VAL A 20 -2.20 -0.10 -4.02
N GLN A 21 -1.53 -0.42 -5.13
CA GLN A 21 -1.31 0.54 -6.20
C GLN A 21 -2.62 0.81 -6.94
N LEU A 22 -2.99 2.09 -7.06
CA LEU A 22 -4.23 2.52 -7.69
C LEU A 22 -4.11 2.58 -9.21
N ASN A 23 -5.19 2.21 -9.89
CA ASN A 23 -5.27 2.11 -11.34
C ASN A 23 -5.60 3.48 -11.98
N THR A 24 -4.72 4.47 -11.74
CA THR A 24 -4.86 5.81 -12.32
C THR A 24 -4.04 5.95 -13.61
N ALA A 25 -4.46 6.84 -14.51
CA ALA A 25 -3.71 7.10 -15.74
C ALA A 25 -2.37 7.82 -15.50
N SER A 26 -2.27 8.60 -14.43
CA SER A 26 -1.07 9.37 -14.06
C SER A 26 -0.69 9.14 -12.61
N LYS A 27 0.53 9.53 -12.27
CA LYS A 27 1.09 9.42 -10.94
C LYS A 27 0.36 10.28 -9.90
N MET A 28 0.67 10.06 -8.62
CA MET A 28 -0.01 10.71 -7.49
C MET A 28 0.13 12.23 -7.48
N PHE A 29 1.28 12.75 -7.86
CA PHE A 29 1.60 14.17 -7.73
C PHE A 29 2.11 14.83 -9.00
N CYS A 30 2.05 14.15 -10.15
CA CYS A 30 2.45 14.69 -11.45
C CYS A 30 1.69 14.01 -12.61
N SER A 31 1.85 14.53 -13.81
CA SER A 31 1.18 14.02 -15.02
C SER A 31 1.92 12.87 -15.72
N CYS A 32 3.03 12.36 -15.17
CA CYS A 32 3.71 11.21 -15.76
C CYS A 32 2.77 10.00 -15.83
N PRO A 33 2.88 9.17 -16.88
CA PRO A 33 2.09 7.96 -17.00
C PRO A 33 2.32 7.02 -15.79
N ASN A 34 1.24 6.43 -15.29
CA ASN A 34 1.27 5.38 -14.28
C ASN A 34 1.11 4.03 -14.99
N ARG A 35 2.19 3.52 -15.58
CA ARG A 35 2.18 2.26 -16.36
C ARG A 35 3.30 1.34 -15.91
N TYR A 36 3.00 0.05 -15.89
CA TYR A 36 3.95 -1.02 -15.60
C TYR A 36 4.59 -1.52 -16.92
N GLY A 37 5.90 -1.81 -16.88
CA GLY A 37 6.62 -2.48 -17.96
C GLY A 37 7.17 -1.58 -19.07
N ASP A 38 7.04 -0.28 -18.95
CA ASP A 38 7.73 0.67 -19.86
C ASP A 38 9.25 0.63 -19.61
N GLU A 39 10.04 1.08 -20.59
CA GLU A 39 11.51 1.17 -20.48
C GLU A 39 11.90 1.96 -19.22
N PRO A 40 12.89 1.48 -18.45
CA PRO A 40 13.30 2.10 -17.20
C PRO A 40 13.59 3.60 -17.33
N ASN A 41 13.14 4.37 -16.38
CA ASN A 41 13.36 5.82 -16.27
C ASN A 41 12.81 6.67 -17.43
N THR A 42 11.79 6.18 -18.15
CA THR A 42 11.13 6.93 -19.23
C THR A 42 9.88 7.68 -18.73
N ASN A 43 9.24 7.21 -17.65
CA ASN A 43 8.06 7.83 -17.05
C ASN A 43 8.43 8.72 -15.86
N VAL A 44 9.30 9.70 -16.08
CA VAL A 44 9.82 10.58 -15.03
C VAL A 44 9.75 12.05 -15.43
N CYS A 45 9.63 12.94 -14.44
CA CYS A 45 9.67 14.39 -14.64
C CYS A 45 10.30 15.09 -13.43
N MET A 46 10.46 16.40 -13.53
CA MET A 46 11.04 17.21 -12.46
C MET A 46 10.31 17.07 -11.11
N VAL A 47 9.00 16.82 -11.12
CA VAL A 47 8.23 16.66 -9.86
C VAL A 47 8.55 15.33 -9.20
N CYS A 48 8.38 14.20 -9.90
CA CYS A 48 8.64 12.89 -9.30
C CYS A 48 10.13 12.62 -9.03
N LEU A 49 11.05 13.33 -9.71
CA LEU A 49 12.49 13.30 -9.43
C LEU A 49 12.93 14.37 -8.40
N ALA A 50 11.99 15.09 -7.82
CA ALA A 50 12.24 16.08 -6.76
C ALA A 50 13.24 17.20 -7.13
N HIS A 51 13.17 17.70 -8.36
CA HIS A 51 14.02 18.83 -8.74
C HIS A 51 13.69 20.08 -7.90
N PRO A 52 14.68 20.89 -7.53
CA PRO A 52 14.46 22.11 -6.75
C PRO A 52 13.40 23.02 -7.40
N GLY A 53 12.44 23.47 -6.60
CA GLY A 53 11.34 24.34 -7.05
C GLY A 53 10.14 23.64 -7.68
N ALA A 54 10.19 22.31 -7.94
CA ALA A 54 9.03 21.54 -8.39
C ALA A 54 8.08 21.28 -7.23
N LEU A 55 6.77 21.53 -7.44
CA LEU A 55 5.75 21.34 -6.42
C LEU A 55 4.77 20.24 -6.83
N PRO A 56 4.35 19.36 -5.88
CA PRO A 56 3.38 18.32 -6.13
C PRO A 56 1.96 18.86 -6.24
N VAL A 57 1.13 18.24 -7.11
CA VAL A 57 -0.31 18.50 -7.20
C VAL A 57 -1.03 17.16 -7.14
N ALA A 58 -1.93 16.99 -6.17
CA ALA A 58 -2.60 15.72 -5.92
C ALA A 58 -3.50 15.28 -7.09
N ASN A 59 -3.45 13.99 -7.42
CA ASN A 59 -4.28 13.35 -8.44
C ASN A 59 -5.71 13.14 -7.90
N ALA A 60 -6.68 13.86 -8.43
CA ALA A 60 -8.08 13.76 -8.00
C ALA A 60 -8.69 12.36 -8.22
N GLU A 61 -8.24 11.61 -9.23
CA GLU A 61 -8.74 10.24 -9.44
C GLU A 61 -8.21 9.27 -8.38
N ALA A 62 -6.96 9.44 -7.95
CA ALA A 62 -6.42 8.66 -6.83
C ALA A 62 -7.24 8.90 -5.55
N VAL A 63 -7.60 10.15 -5.26
CA VAL A 63 -8.47 10.50 -4.12
C VAL A 63 -9.84 9.82 -4.25
N ARG A 64 -10.48 9.87 -5.43
CA ARG A 64 -11.79 9.24 -5.65
C ARG A 64 -11.75 7.71 -5.51
N GLN A 65 -10.73 7.07 -6.09
CA GLN A 65 -10.57 5.61 -5.99
C GLN A 65 -10.34 5.19 -4.55
N SER A 66 -9.49 5.89 -3.81
CA SER A 66 -9.25 5.64 -2.39
C SER A 66 -10.50 5.80 -1.53
N ALA A 67 -11.29 6.84 -1.77
CA ALA A 67 -12.57 7.03 -1.07
C ALA A 67 -13.55 5.89 -1.36
N ARG A 68 -13.63 5.39 -2.60
CA ARG A 68 -14.46 4.22 -2.94
C ARG A 68 -14.00 2.96 -2.19
N VAL A 69 -12.68 2.73 -2.13
CA VAL A 69 -12.13 1.60 -1.35
C VAL A 69 -12.47 1.79 0.13
N GLY A 70 -12.25 2.97 0.71
CA GLY A 70 -12.59 3.26 2.10
C GLY A 70 -14.06 2.98 2.42
N LEU A 71 -14.98 3.44 1.56
CA LEU A 71 -16.41 3.15 1.71
C LEU A 71 -16.72 1.65 1.66
N ALA A 72 -16.07 0.90 0.77
CA ALA A 72 -16.24 -0.56 0.69
C ALA A 72 -15.66 -1.30 1.92
N LEU A 73 -14.70 -0.68 2.61
CA LEU A 73 -14.15 -1.16 3.89
C LEU A 73 -14.96 -0.70 5.11
N GLY A 74 -16.08 -0.01 4.90
CA GLY A 74 -16.89 0.55 5.98
C GLY A 74 -16.26 1.74 6.69
N CYS A 75 -15.27 2.39 6.08
CA CYS A 75 -14.60 3.54 6.65
C CYS A 75 -15.46 4.81 6.57
N ARG A 76 -15.28 5.67 7.55
CA ARG A 76 -15.75 7.05 7.49
C ARG A 76 -14.81 7.87 6.60
N ILE A 77 -15.37 8.70 5.73
CA ILE A 77 -14.60 9.68 4.93
C ILE A 77 -14.75 11.05 5.63
N PRO A 78 -13.67 11.59 6.24
CA PRO A 78 -13.69 12.90 6.85
C PRO A 78 -13.89 14.03 5.84
N ASP A 79 -14.45 15.16 6.27
CA ASP A 79 -14.63 16.37 5.44
C ASP A 79 -13.29 17.00 5.05
N THR A 80 -12.26 16.79 5.86
CA THR A 80 -10.90 17.27 5.64
C THR A 80 -9.89 16.15 5.82
N SER A 81 -8.83 16.18 5.03
CA SER A 81 -7.73 15.23 5.05
C SER A 81 -6.44 15.97 4.75
N GLU A 82 -5.33 15.57 5.34
CA GLU A 82 -4.06 16.26 5.24
C GLU A 82 -2.94 15.32 4.82
N PHE A 83 -2.04 15.80 3.95
CA PHE A 83 -0.79 15.12 3.65
C PHE A 83 0.32 15.54 4.60
N SER A 84 1.07 14.57 5.07
CA SER A 84 2.26 14.71 5.90
C SER A 84 3.50 14.25 5.15
N ARG A 85 4.68 14.58 5.67
CA ARG A 85 5.97 14.11 5.14
C ARG A 85 6.54 13.05 6.06
N LYS A 86 6.69 11.82 5.53
CA LYS A 86 7.38 10.71 6.18
C LYS A 86 8.83 10.72 5.73
N GLN A 87 9.76 11.04 6.61
CA GLN A 87 11.20 11.05 6.31
C GLN A 87 11.68 9.67 5.88
N TYR A 88 12.31 9.58 4.72
CA TYR A 88 12.77 8.33 4.15
C TYR A 88 14.01 8.56 3.28
N PHE A 89 15.19 8.40 3.88
CA PHE A 89 16.49 8.63 3.23
C PHE A 89 17.00 7.32 2.62
N TYR A 90 16.59 7.04 1.40
CA TYR A 90 17.03 5.86 0.67
C TYR A 90 17.15 6.17 -0.84
N PRO A 91 18.00 5.44 -1.60
CA PRO A 91 18.24 5.74 -3.02
C PRO A 91 17.02 5.71 -3.92
N ASP A 92 15.97 4.97 -3.54
CA ASP A 92 14.70 4.86 -4.27
C ASP A 92 13.70 5.99 -3.97
N SER A 93 14.07 6.93 -3.10
CA SER A 93 13.26 8.12 -2.77
C SER A 93 13.97 9.41 -3.14
N PRO A 94 13.73 9.98 -4.35
CA PRO A 94 14.43 11.19 -4.81
C PRO A 94 14.23 12.41 -3.90
N LYS A 95 13.06 12.50 -3.25
CA LYS A 95 12.72 13.59 -2.33
C LYS A 95 13.35 13.47 -0.94
N ALA A 96 13.89 12.28 -0.61
CA ALA A 96 14.29 11.92 0.74
C ALA A 96 13.14 11.94 1.77
N TYR A 97 11.90 12.07 1.31
CA TYR A 97 10.67 11.88 2.09
C TYR A 97 9.56 11.33 1.19
N GLN A 98 8.61 10.66 1.79
CA GLN A 98 7.38 10.20 1.16
C GLN A 98 6.23 11.13 1.57
N ILE A 99 5.42 11.56 0.61
CA ILE A 99 4.17 12.25 0.92
C ILE A 99 3.16 11.15 1.27
N SER A 100 2.63 11.22 2.47
CA SER A 100 1.72 10.24 3.06
C SER A 100 0.67 10.94 3.92
N GLN A 101 -0.14 10.19 4.67
CA GLN A 101 -1.11 10.73 5.63
C GLN A 101 -0.98 9.98 6.96
N TYR A 102 -1.23 10.63 8.06
CA TYR A 102 -1.16 10.02 9.38
C TYR A 102 -2.33 10.44 10.29
N ASP A 103 -2.31 11.68 10.82
CA ASP A 103 -3.31 12.15 11.78
C ASP A 103 -4.68 12.40 11.16
N GLN A 104 -4.72 12.83 9.89
CA GLN A 104 -5.95 13.13 9.16
C GLN A 104 -5.99 12.34 7.83
N PRO A 105 -6.18 11.01 7.90
CA PRO A 105 -6.22 10.16 6.72
C PRO A 105 -7.49 10.42 5.90
N LEU A 106 -7.45 10.08 4.61
CA LEU A 106 -8.61 10.17 3.72
C LEU A 106 -9.75 9.26 4.17
N CYS A 107 -9.42 8.06 4.68
CA CYS A 107 -10.41 7.11 5.18
C CYS A 107 -10.03 6.73 6.62
N ALA A 108 -10.88 7.09 7.55
CA ALA A 108 -10.70 6.83 8.98
C ALA A 108 -11.64 5.71 9.44
N GLU A 109 -11.23 4.97 10.43
CA GLU A 109 -11.99 3.98 11.18
C GLU A 109 -13.09 3.26 10.38
N GLY A 110 -12.90 1.99 10.15
CA GLY A 110 -13.84 1.15 9.41
C GLY A 110 -13.99 -0.22 10.03
N VAL A 111 -14.94 -0.99 9.51
CA VAL A 111 -15.13 -2.41 9.90
C VAL A 111 -15.41 -3.21 8.64
N PHE A 112 -14.53 -4.17 8.35
CA PHE A 112 -14.67 -5.05 7.20
C PHE A 112 -15.18 -6.43 7.64
N HIS A 113 -16.30 -6.87 7.06
CA HIS A 113 -16.93 -8.13 7.38
C HIS A 113 -16.45 -9.25 6.45
N VAL A 114 -15.94 -10.33 7.02
CA VAL A 114 -15.55 -11.54 6.29
C VAL A 114 -16.63 -12.62 6.48
N PRO A 115 -17.47 -12.86 5.47
CA PRO A 115 -18.60 -13.79 5.56
C PRO A 115 -18.17 -15.25 5.48
N GLY A 116 -19.13 -16.17 5.69
CA GLY A 116 -18.97 -17.62 5.56
C GLY A 116 -18.96 -18.34 6.89
N GLU A 117 -18.55 -19.62 6.87
CA GLU A 117 -18.41 -20.40 8.10
C GLU A 117 -17.33 -19.78 8.98
N GLY A 118 -17.64 -19.58 10.27
CA GLY A 118 -16.78 -18.82 11.16
C GLY A 118 -16.60 -17.37 10.66
N ALA A 119 -17.72 -16.68 10.32
CA ALA A 119 -17.68 -15.27 9.93
C ALA A 119 -17.07 -14.40 11.03
N PHE A 120 -16.27 -13.42 10.64
CA PHE A 120 -15.61 -12.50 11.56
C PHE A 120 -15.52 -11.10 10.96
N THR A 121 -15.10 -10.16 11.77
CA THR A 121 -14.87 -8.77 11.36
C THR A 121 -13.44 -8.37 11.65
N VAL A 122 -12.91 -7.46 10.84
CA VAL A 122 -11.61 -6.85 11.04
C VAL A 122 -11.81 -5.34 11.06
N GLY A 123 -11.37 -4.71 12.14
CA GLY A 123 -11.32 -3.25 12.23
C GLY A 123 -10.29 -2.69 11.25
N ILE A 124 -10.64 -1.59 10.62
CA ILE A 124 -9.73 -0.81 9.78
C ILE A 124 -9.39 0.47 10.54
N THR A 125 -8.15 0.59 10.97
CA THR A 125 -7.67 1.80 11.66
C THR A 125 -7.73 3.00 10.73
N ARG A 126 -7.25 2.81 9.49
CA ARG A 126 -7.29 3.82 8.42
C ARG A 126 -6.98 3.19 7.06
N ALA A 127 -7.42 3.87 6.01
CA ALA A 127 -6.86 3.69 4.67
C ALA A 127 -6.43 5.07 4.14
N HIS A 128 -5.15 5.24 3.87
CA HIS A 128 -4.57 6.53 3.56
C HIS A 128 -3.77 6.54 2.27
N LEU A 129 -3.73 7.71 1.64
CA LEU A 129 -3.02 7.94 0.39
C LEU A 129 -1.55 8.21 0.65
N GLU A 130 -0.73 7.62 -0.20
CA GLU A 130 0.70 7.90 -0.29
C GLU A 130 1.22 7.70 -1.71
N GLU A 131 2.51 7.84 -1.92
CA GLU A 131 3.19 7.56 -3.17
C GLU A 131 4.19 6.41 -3.02
N ASP A 132 4.29 5.54 -4.02
CA ASP A 132 5.28 4.46 -4.02
C ASP A 132 6.71 4.99 -4.28
N ALA A 133 7.71 4.29 -3.76
CA ALA A 133 9.12 4.51 -4.04
C ALA A 133 9.55 3.91 -5.39
N ALA A 134 10.75 4.21 -5.85
CA ALA A 134 11.32 3.62 -7.06
C ALA A 134 11.57 2.11 -6.90
N LYS A 135 11.78 1.42 -8.00
CA LYS A 135 12.15 0.00 -8.00
C LYS A 135 13.67 -0.14 -7.98
N MET A 136 14.20 -0.80 -6.95
CA MET A 136 15.62 -1.18 -6.91
C MET A 136 15.83 -2.60 -7.43
N ILE A 137 16.86 -2.77 -8.26
CA ILE A 137 17.28 -4.06 -8.81
C ILE A 137 18.73 -4.29 -8.41
N HIS A 138 18.98 -5.36 -7.66
CA HIS A 138 20.31 -5.72 -7.18
C HIS A 138 21.01 -6.62 -8.20
N ALA A 139 22.15 -6.15 -8.72
CA ALA A 139 22.94 -6.89 -9.72
C ALA A 139 23.92 -7.86 -9.05
N GLY A 140 23.91 -9.14 -9.45
CA GLY A 140 24.87 -10.15 -9.00
C GLY A 140 24.61 -10.77 -7.63
N GLY A 141 23.46 -10.48 -7.01
CA GLY A 141 23.05 -11.10 -5.74
C GLY A 141 22.21 -12.36 -5.95
N ASP A 142 22.24 -13.29 -4.98
CA ASP A 142 21.37 -14.47 -4.97
C ASP A 142 19.90 -14.05 -4.72
N GLY A 143 19.04 -14.29 -5.70
CA GLY A 143 17.59 -14.07 -5.59
C GLY A 143 17.15 -12.62 -5.41
N GLY A 144 17.89 -11.63 -5.92
CA GLY A 144 17.53 -10.21 -5.86
C GLY A 144 17.74 -9.54 -4.49
N ARG A 145 18.48 -10.18 -3.59
CA ARG A 145 18.84 -9.61 -2.28
C ARG A 145 20.02 -8.67 -2.39
N ILE A 146 20.06 -7.66 -1.50
CA ILE A 146 21.17 -6.69 -1.41
C ILE A 146 22.48 -7.35 -0.97
N SER A 147 22.41 -8.39 -0.16
CA SER A 147 23.55 -9.15 0.32
C SER A 147 24.22 -9.90 -0.84
N GLY A 148 25.51 -9.65 -1.06
CA GLY A 148 26.28 -10.24 -2.15
C GLY A 148 26.10 -9.58 -3.52
N SER A 149 25.34 -8.49 -3.62
CA SER A 149 25.22 -7.74 -4.88
C SER A 149 26.46 -6.88 -5.15
N ALA A 150 26.89 -6.80 -6.41
CA ALA A 150 27.97 -5.92 -6.86
C ALA A 150 27.54 -4.45 -6.97
N GLY A 151 26.23 -4.21 -6.98
CA GLY A 151 25.64 -2.88 -7.07
C GLY A 151 24.13 -2.94 -7.23
N SER A 152 23.48 -1.77 -7.23
CA SER A 152 22.04 -1.65 -7.43
C SER A 152 21.75 -0.59 -8.49
N VAL A 153 20.81 -0.88 -9.37
CA VAL A 153 20.24 0.10 -10.29
C VAL A 153 18.85 0.49 -9.84
N VAL A 154 18.46 1.73 -10.09
CA VAL A 154 17.17 2.27 -9.66
C VAL A 154 16.35 2.65 -10.88
N ASP A 155 15.15 2.10 -10.96
CA ASP A 155 14.13 2.47 -11.95
C ASP A 155 13.08 3.38 -11.29
N PHE A 156 13.09 4.66 -11.66
CA PHE A 156 12.20 5.67 -11.12
C PHE A 156 10.82 5.69 -11.81
N ASN A 157 10.51 4.79 -12.73
CA ASN A 157 9.18 4.72 -13.33
C ASN A 157 8.08 4.51 -12.29
N ARG A 158 8.37 3.73 -11.23
CA ARG A 158 7.41 3.47 -10.15
C ARG A 158 7.27 4.63 -9.15
N VAL A 159 8.30 5.48 -8.99
CA VAL A 159 8.25 6.58 -8.00
C VAL A 159 7.05 7.48 -8.27
N GLY A 160 6.28 7.77 -7.23
CA GLY A 160 5.08 8.60 -7.35
C GLY A 160 3.84 7.86 -7.86
N THR A 161 3.88 6.53 -8.07
CA THR A 161 2.68 5.72 -8.29
C THR A 161 1.72 5.91 -7.11
N PRO A 162 0.42 6.20 -7.35
CA PRO A 162 -0.55 6.35 -6.27
C PRO A 162 -0.69 5.05 -5.49
N LEU A 163 -0.53 5.11 -4.18
CA LEU A 163 -0.58 3.99 -3.27
C LEU A 163 -1.63 4.25 -2.19
N LEU A 164 -2.48 3.26 -1.95
CA LEU A 164 -3.38 3.24 -0.81
C LEU A 164 -2.85 2.24 0.22
N GLU A 165 -2.46 2.72 1.39
CA GLU A 165 -2.09 1.87 2.51
C GLU A 165 -3.30 1.66 3.42
N ILE A 166 -3.66 0.40 3.64
CA ILE A 166 -4.76 -0.04 4.50
C ILE A 166 -4.15 -0.67 5.75
N VAL A 167 -4.42 -0.07 6.91
CA VAL A 167 -3.94 -0.55 8.21
C VAL A 167 -5.12 -1.14 8.97
N THR A 168 -5.00 -2.41 9.37
CA THR A 168 -6.03 -3.07 10.16
C THR A 168 -5.76 -2.95 11.65
N GLU A 169 -6.82 -3.10 12.44
CA GLU A 169 -6.68 -3.46 13.85
C GLU A 169 -6.13 -4.89 13.97
N PRO A 170 -5.48 -5.23 15.08
CA PRO A 170 -4.90 -6.56 15.31
C PRO A 170 -5.98 -7.58 15.75
N ASP A 171 -7.02 -7.74 14.94
CA ASP A 171 -8.19 -8.56 15.26
C ASP A 171 -8.08 -10.00 14.78
N ILE A 172 -7.14 -10.27 13.87
CA ILE A 172 -6.99 -11.59 13.25
C ILE A 172 -6.26 -12.53 14.21
N ARG A 173 -6.72 -13.80 14.27
CA ARG A 173 -6.21 -14.80 15.22
C ARG A 173 -5.62 -16.04 14.56
N SER A 174 -5.69 -16.15 13.22
CA SER A 174 -5.14 -17.29 12.49
C SER A 174 -4.61 -16.88 11.11
N PRO A 175 -3.64 -17.60 10.54
CA PRO A 175 -3.21 -17.42 9.15
C PRO A 175 -4.33 -17.65 8.14
N GLU A 176 -5.25 -18.57 8.42
CA GLU A 176 -6.41 -18.86 7.58
C GLU A 176 -7.34 -17.64 7.51
N ASP A 177 -7.60 -16.99 8.64
CA ASP A 177 -8.43 -15.78 8.67
C ASP A 177 -7.73 -14.61 7.98
N ALA A 178 -6.41 -14.47 8.14
CA ALA A 178 -5.63 -13.48 7.39
C ALA A 178 -5.74 -13.71 5.88
N ARG A 179 -5.63 -14.97 5.42
CA ARG A 179 -5.80 -15.34 4.01
C ARG A 179 -7.22 -15.06 3.52
N ARG A 180 -8.27 -15.39 4.30
CA ARG A 180 -9.68 -15.11 3.96
C ARG A 180 -9.91 -13.61 3.81
N PHE A 181 -9.44 -12.84 4.78
CA PHE A 181 -9.51 -11.37 4.74
C PHE A 181 -8.84 -10.80 3.49
N LEU A 182 -7.57 -11.16 3.22
CA LEU A 182 -6.82 -10.67 2.05
C LEU A 182 -7.46 -11.10 0.72
N THR A 183 -8.01 -12.31 0.66
CA THR A 183 -8.70 -12.81 -0.54
C THR A 183 -9.95 -11.97 -0.84
N LEU A 184 -10.76 -11.69 0.18
CA LEU A 184 -11.97 -10.88 0.03
C LEU A 184 -11.63 -9.41 -0.25
N LEU A 185 -10.66 -8.84 0.45
CA LEU A 185 -10.17 -7.48 0.21
C LEU A 185 -9.72 -7.31 -1.25
N ARG A 186 -8.88 -8.23 -1.74
CA ARG A 186 -8.43 -8.24 -3.14
C ARG A 186 -9.60 -8.26 -4.11
N ALA A 187 -10.55 -9.18 -3.90
CA ALA A 187 -11.74 -9.28 -4.75
C ALA A 187 -12.58 -7.99 -4.72
N THR A 188 -12.73 -7.38 -3.57
CA THR A 188 -13.46 -6.12 -3.38
C THR A 188 -12.77 -4.98 -4.16
N VAL A 189 -11.47 -4.80 -3.99
CA VAL A 189 -10.70 -3.74 -4.66
C VAL A 189 -10.74 -3.88 -6.19
N ILE A 190 -10.64 -5.12 -6.69
CA ILE A 190 -10.78 -5.41 -8.13
C ILE A 190 -12.20 -5.09 -8.61
N ALA A 191 -13.24 -5.50 -7.88
CA ALA A 191 -14.63 -5.29 -8.27
C ALA A 191 -15.01 -3.81 -8.38
N ILE A 192 -14.42 -2.96 -7.55
CA ILE A 192 -14.61 -1.49 -7.63
C ILE A 192 -13.74 -0.84 -8.72
N GLY A 193 -12.84 -1.57 -9.36
CA GLY A 193 -11.96 -1.07 -10.41
C GLY A 193 -10.85 -0.15 -9.91
N ALA A 194 -10.49 -0.21 -8.61
CA ALA A 194 -9.47 0.66 -8.04
C ALA A 194 -8.03 0.16 -8.27
N SER A 195 -7.84 -1.15 -8.45
CA SER A 195 -6.54 -1.78 -8.73
C SER A 195 -6.74 -3.12 -9.43
N GLU A 196 -5.69 -3.56 -10.14
CA GLU A 196 -5.62 -4.95 -10.64
C GLU A 196 -5.24 -5.93 -9.53
N CYS A 197 -4.67 -5.46 -8.43
CA CYS A 197 -4.21 -6.26 -7.30
C CYS A 197 -3.35 -7.46 -7.72
N ASP A 198 -2.43 -7.25 -8.66
CA ASP A 198 -1.49 -8.24 -9.16
C ASP A 198 -0.26 -8.30 -8.24
N MET A 199 -0.13 -9.38 -7.48
CA MET A 199 0.96 -9.57 -6.52
C MET A 199 2.31 -9.76 -7.22
N GLU A 200 2.33 -10.36 -8.42
CA GLU A 200 3.57 -10.59 -9.18
C GLU A 200 4.14 -9.27 -9.72
N LYS A 201 3.27 -8.32 -10.07
CA LYS A 201 3.66 -6.95 -10.44
C LYS A 201 3.90 -6.05 -9.23
N GLY A 202 3.60 -6.51 -8.02
CA GLY A 202 3.71 -5.74 -6.78
C GLY A 202 2.62 -4.68 -6.61
N SER A 203 1.49 -4.78 -7.35
CA SER A 203 0.37 -3.85 -7.19
C SER A 203 -0.53 -4.17 -5.98
N LEU A 204 -0.31 -5.30 -5.33
CA LEU A 204 -0.81 -5.64 -4.00
C LEU A 204 0.33 -6.24 -3.17
N ARG A 205 0.60 -5.67 -2.01
CA ARG A 205 1.55 -6.18 -1.01
C ARG A 205 0.87 -6.20 0.34
N ALA A 206 1.22 -7.15 1.18
CA ALA A 206 0.70 -7.23 2.55
C ALA A 206 1.82 -7.65 3.49
N ASP A 207 2.01 -6.87 4.54
CA ASP A 207 2.93 -7.12 5.63
C ASP A 207 2.13 -7.53 6.86
N ALA A 208 2.57 -8.59 7.54
CA ALA A 208 1.91 -9.11 8.71
C ALA A 208 2.71 -8.80 9.97
N ASN A 209 2.09 -8.11 10.91
CA ASN A 209 2.60 -7.89 12.26
C ASN A 209 1.98 -8.94 13.18
N VAL A 210 2.82 -9.83 13.72
CA VAL A 210 2.39 -10.94 14.56
C VAL A 210 2.98 -10.81 15.97
N SER A 211 2.13 -10.90 16.97
CA SER A 211 2.51 -10.95 18.38
C SER A 211 1.78 -12.08 19.10
N ILE A 212 2.20 -12.38 20.34
CA ILE A 212 1.61 -13.38 21.22
C ILE A 212 1.46 -12.82 22.63
#